data_da90a942c6c02d375c52477375e4b5a7
#
_entry.id   da90a942c6c02d375c52477375e4b5a7
#
_cell.length_a   1.000
_cell.length_b   1.000
_cell.length_c   1.000
_cell.angle_alpha   90.00
_cell.angle_beta   90.00
_cell.angle_gamma   90.00
#
_symmetry.space_group_name_H-M   'P 1'
#
loop_
_entity.id
_entity.type
_entity.pdbx_description
1 polymer ?
#
loop_
_entity_poly.entity_id
_entity_poly.type
_entity_poly.pdbx_seq_one_letter_code
_entity_poly.pdbx_strand_id
1 'polypeptide(L)'
;MKASRGAPLTPVPLAAAARGAVALAVPLLVGVWTGAVVPAVIAGIGALWGVSQDGSDPYRLRVRRLGCMGGSAALGLLAGELALRCGHPAAVTVCLGATALLAGAVSLRGRLASVSGMHLLLGATVGSGFPVPGPWWQPPLALLAGVALVVVLSATPWLWRRHAIERAAVLAVYRAASEALSAAGSPEAEAARRRLTAALDDAHQVMGRHLTGRERPRTELGAVRDAFDAAVRLGEVTSALVWEGRPLPRRVTDVPLLVAARLLPDGGATAVSPAADLPGPATGPGADPCDGVSPGVLALSELYAEPVPHAEPVPHTRSVRARPSGVAVRLPAYPWHGRAAQARYAVLLTVCVLVAQLCAELLHGPRGYWLPMTVAFVYKPDFGPVPRRALHRCAGTVLGVAAIGTVTLLTTDTLVLIGAVAAFGALMAVGVRHHYALATTGLTAIVFVLLDMLGDHRALYSARILDTALAAAIVLVAHFALWPDSAAGRAAAQTEAALAAAHRYRDLAADATPAQRHALRRTAYHRLAEARRAVAHADGEPGRPGRRGGRKRRLPDREDPIASAERLCDAVSARNVGARRAASALPVHRCTGACAMGG
;
A
#
# COMPACT_ATOMS: atom_id res chain seq x y z
N MET A 1 -29.02 -8.82 -4.52
CA MET A 1 -28.43 -7.59 -3.97
C MET A 1 -28.64 -7.58 -2.46
N LYS A 2 -27.77 -8.23 -1.68
CA LYS A 2 -27.76 -8.12 -0.21
C LYS A 2 -26.63 -7.14 0.14
N ALA A 3 -27.02 -5.97 0.60
CA ALA A 3 -26.10 -4.99 1.15
C ALA A 3 -25.39 -5.63 2.34
N SER A 4 -24.07 -5.72 2.31
CA SER A 4 -23.25 -6.09 3.45
C SER A 4 -23.36 -4.96 4.47
N ARG A 5 -24.20 -5.18 5.49
CA ARG A 5 -24.30 -4.32 6.65
C ARG A 5 -22.97 -4.38 7.41
N GLY A 6 -22.34 -3.22 7.61
CA GLY A 6 -21.48 -2.97 8.75
C GLY A 6 -20.02 -3.41 8.65
N ALA A 7 -19.27 -2.99 7.59
CA ALA A 7 -17.86 -2.78 7.83
C ALA A 7 -17.72 -1.59 8.80
N PRO A 8 -17.01 -1.70 9.94
CA PRO A 8 -16.78 -0.58 10.81
C PRO A 8 -16.10 0.54 10.00
N LEU A 9 -16.68 1.74 10.03
CA LEU A 9 -16.09 2.93 9.41
C LEU A 9 -14.69 3.10 10.00
N THR A 10 -13.67 2.85 9.20
CA THR A 10 -12.30 3.14 9.63
C THR A 10 -12.23 4.61 10.02
N PRO A 11 -11.65 4.95 11.18
CA PRO A 11 -11.65 6.33 11.66
C PRO A 11 -11.03 7.24 10.60
N VAL A 12 -11.70 8.38 10.35
CA VAL A 12 -11.24 9.40 9.41
C VAL A 12 -9.81 9.80 9.77
N PRO A 13 -8.85 9.75 8.86
CA PRO A 13 -7.46 10.07 9.15
C PRO A 13 -7.27 11.60 9.29
N LEU A 14 -7.73 12.17 10.40
CA LEU A 14 -7.74 13.61 10.68
C LEU A 14 -6.38 14.28 10.42
N ALA A 15 -5.29 13.62 10.82
CA ALA A 15 -3.94 14.14 10.56
C ALA A 15 -3.60 14.24 9.05
N ALA A 16 -4.11 13.33 8.22
CA ALA A 16 -3.93 13.41 6.77
C ALA A 16 -4.82 14.51 6.17
N ALA A 17 -6.05 14.62 6.64
CA ALA A 17 -6.98 15.67 6.23
C ALA A 17 -6.40 17.07 6.55
N ALA A 18 -5.92 17.28 7.78
CA ALA A 18 -5.31 18.55 8.19
C ALA A 18 -4.06 18.88 7.35
N ARG A 19 -3.18 17.90 7.10
CA ARG A 19 -2.02 18.12 6.22
C ARG A 19 -2.44 18.47 4.80
N GLY A 20 -3.46 17.81 4.25
CA GLY A 20 -3.97 18.10 2.92
C GLY A 20 -4.53 19.52 2.83
N ALA A 21 -5.29 19.96 3.82
CA ALA A 21 -5.82 21.32 3.91
C ALA A 21 -4.70 22.37 3.96
N VAL A 22 -3.76 22.22 4.89
CA VAL A 22 -2.65 23.16 5.09
C VAL A 22 -1.72 23.22 3.88
N ALA A 23 -1.35 22.05 3.33
CA ALA A 23 -0.44 21.98 2.19
C ALA A 23 -0.95 22.72 0.96
N LEU A 24 -2.26 22.75 0.75
CA LEU A 24 -2.87 23.40 -0.40
C LEU A 24 -3.21 24.87 -0.15
N ALA A 25 -3.64 25.22 1.06
CA ALA A 25 -4.00 26.59 1.38
C ALA A 25 -2.76 27.52 1.52
N VAL A 26 -1.68 27.05 2.14
CA VAL A 26 -0.51 27.88 2.44
C VAL A 26 0.13 28.50 1.19
N PRO A 27 0.44 27.78 0.11
CA PRO A 27 1.02 28.39 -1.08
C PRO A 27 0.13 29.50 -1.66
N LEU A 28 -1.20 29.29 -1.67
CA LEU A 28 -2.15 30.23 -2.23
C LEU A 28 -2.28 31.48 -1.37
N LEU A 29 -2.35 31.33 -0.05
CA LEU A 29 -2.34 32.47 0.90
C LEU A 29 -1.08 33.31 0.72
N VAL A 30 0.09 32.66 0.63
CA VAL A 30 1.36 33.35 0.40
C VAL A 30 1.32 34.07 -0.96
N GLY A 31 0.80 33.43 -2.00
CA GLY A 31 0.68 34.02 -3.34
C GLY A 31 -0.20 35.26 -3.37
N VAL A 32 -1.34 35.23 -2.68
CA VAL A 32 -2.25 36.40 -2.56
C VAL A 32 -1.57 37.52 -1.76
N TRP A 33 -0.92 37.18 -0.65
CA TRP A 33 -0.26 38.17 0.19
C TRP A 33 0.94 38.84 -0.47
N THR A 34 1.70 38.09 -1.28
CA THR A 34 2.91 38.61 -1.97
C THR A 34 2.62 39.15 -3.39
N GLY A 35 1.40 39.00 -3.90
CA GLY A 35 1.05 39.29 -5.29
C GLY A 35 1.59 38.27 -6.32
N ALA A 36 2.27 37.21 -5.88
CA ALA A 36 2.88 36.18 -6.74
C ALA A 36 1.91 35.02 -7.02
N VAL A 37 0.73 35.30 -7.59
CA VAL A 37 -0.36 34.33 -7.76
C VAL A 37 0.05 33.17 -8.68
N VAL A 38 0.70 33.45 -9.82
CA VAL A 38 1.08 32.41 -10.79
C VAL A 38 2.04 31.37 -10.20
N PRO A 39 3.18 31.73 -9.59
CA PRO A 39 4.03 30.77 -8.89
C PRO A 39 3.31 30.02 -7.76
N ALA A 40 2.42 30.69 -7.04
CA ALA A 40 1.65 30.09 -5.96
C ALA A 40 0.70 28.98 -6.45
N VAL A 41 0.03 29.21 -7.59
CA VAL A 41 -0.82 28.21 -8.23
C VAL A 41 0.00 26.99 -8.67
N ILE A 42 1.19 27.20 -9.24
CA ILE A 42 2.07 26.09 -9.64
C ILE A 42 2.58 25.34 -8.39
N ALA A 43 2.91 26.05 -7.32
CA ALA A 43 3.24 25.42 -6.03
C ALA A 43 2.03 24.64 -5.47
N GLY A 44 0.82 25.18 -5.62
CA GLY A 44 -0.44 24.48 -5.32
C GLY A 44 -0.59 23.16 -6.08
N ILE A 45 -0.23 23.12 -7.37
CA ILE A 45 -0.21 21.88 -8.17
C ILE A 45 0.83 20.90 -7.60
N GLY A 46 2.02 21.37 -7.25
CA GLY A 46 3.05 20.55 -6.60
C GLY A 46 2.57 19.96 -5.27
N ALA A 47 1.92 20.78 -4.43
CA ALA A 47 1.33 20.34 -3.18
C ALA A 47 0.18 19.34 -3.41
N LEU A 48 -0.69 19.56 -4.39
CA LEU A 48 -1.77 18.67 -4.80
C LEU A 48 -1.23 17.26 -5.13
N TRP A 49 -0.19 17.19 -5.95
CA TRP A 49 0.44 15.93 -6.31
C TRP A 49 1.13 15.29 -5.10
N GLY A 50 1.79 16.08 -4.26
CA GLY A 50 2.38 15.62 -2.99
C GLY A 50 1.35 14.97 -2.07
N VAL A 51 0.23 15.64 -1.81
CA VAL A 51 -0.87 15.13 -0.97
C VAL A 51 -1.47 13.85 -1.57
N SER A 52 -1.61 13.77 -2.90
CA SER A 52 -2.12 12.57 -3.58
C SER A 52 -1.25 11.33 -3.37
N GLN A 53 0.02 11.51 -3.04
CA GLN A 53 1.00 10.45 -2.79
C GLN A 53 1.40 10.34 -1.31
N ASP A 54 0.83 11.15 -0.41
CA ASP A 54 1.11 11.07 1.03
C ASP A 54 0.43 9.84 1.66
N GLY A 55 1.16 8.75 1.73
CA GLY A 55 0.70 7.46 2.27
C GLY A 55 1.14 7.20 3.71
N SER A 56 0.88 5.97 4.19
CA SER A 56 1.29 5.47 5.51
C SER A 56 2.72 4.89 5.53
N ASP A 57 3.52 5.11 4.50
CA ASP A 57 4.90 4.59 4.45
C ASP A 57 5.78 5.23 5.55
N PRO A 58 6.84 4.54 6.01
CA PRO A 58 7.85 5.09 6.89
C PRO A 58 8.42 6.41 6.37
N TYR A 59 8.74 7.35 7.29
CA TYR A 59 9.09 8.73 6.95
C TYR A 59 10.19 8.85 5.87
N ARG A 60 11.28 8.09 5.97
CA ARG A 60 12.38 8.11 4.98
C ARG A 60 11.93 7.70 3.57
N LEU A 61 11.08 6.69 3.48
CA LEU A 61 10.54 6.26 2.18
C LEU A 61 9.56 7.25 1.62
N ARG A 62 8.77 7.86 2.49
CA ARG A 62 7.83 8.91 2.12
C ARG A 62 8.57 10.11 1.54
N VAL A 63 9.61 10.60 2.23
CA VAL A 63 10.47 11.68 1.74
C VAL A 63 11.12 11.31 0.40
N ARG A 64 11.70 10.10 0.29
CA ARG A 64 12.27 9.62 -0.96
C ARG A 64 11.23 9.54 -2.08
N ARG A 65 10.04 9.01 -1.79
CA ARG A 65 8.97 8.88 -2.78
C ARG A 65 8.48 10.25 -3.26
N LEU A 66 8.19 11.17 -2.34
CA LEU A 66 7.75 12.52 -2.67
C LEU A 66 8.85 13.30 -3.39
N GLY A 67 10.11 13.17 -2.98
CA GLY A 67 11.24 13.83 -3.64
C GLY A 67 11.47 13.31 -5.07
N CYS A 68 11.48 11.98 -5.28
CA CYS A 68 11.60 11.41 -6.63
C CYS A 68 10.40 11.77 -7.52
N MET A 69 9.19 11.76 -6.95
CA MET A 69 7.97 12.19 -7.64
C MET A 69 8.05 13.67 -8.04
N GLY A 70 8.40 14.55 -7.09
CA GLY A 70 8.52 15.98 -7.33
C GLY A 70 9.59 16.32 -8.36
N GLY A 71 10.77 15.70 -8.26
CA GLY A 71 11.84 15.84 -9.24
C GLY A 71 11.43 15.39 -10.64
N SER A 72 10.76 14.24 -10.75
CA SER A 72 10.23 13.74 -12.02
C SER A 72 9.16 14.67 -12.60
N ALA A 73 8.26 15.17 -11.75
CA ALA A 73 7.22 16.11 -12.16
C ALA A 73 7.81 17.44 -12.64
N ALA A 74 8.80 17.98 -11.95
CA ALA A 74 9.50 19.20 -12.33
C ALA A 74 10.25 19.05 -13.65
N LEU A 75 10.92 17.90 -13.86
CA LEU A 75 11.58 17.58 -15.13
C LEU A 75 10.58 17.45 -16.28
N GLY A 76 9.43 16.83 -16.03
CA GLY A 76 8.35 16.75 -17.00
C GLY A 76 7.81 18.14 -17.35
N LEU A 77 7.50 18.94 -16.34
CA LEU A 77 7.02 20.33 -16.53
C LEU A 77 7.99 21.15 -17.37
N LEU A 78 9.29 21.06 -17.05
CA LEU A 78 10.34 21.71 -17.82
C LEU A 78 10.37 21.24 -19.27
N ALA A 79 10.34 19.92 -19.50
CA ALA A 79 10.35 19.36 -20.85
C ALA A 79 9.14 19.80 -21.68
N GLY A 80 7.95 19.79 -21.08
CA GLY A 80 6.72 20.28 -21.72
C GLY A 80 6.76 21.77 -22.03
N GLU A 81 7.24 22.58 -21.10
CA GLU A 81 7.37 24.03 -21.28
C GLU A 81 8.38 24.37 -22.38
N LEU A 82 9.53 23.69 -22.42
CA LEU A 82 10.52 23.89 -23.49
C LEU A 82 9.95 23.46 -24.85
N ALA A 83 9.21 22.36 -24.91
CA ALA A 83 8.55 21.94 -26.14
C ALA A 83 7.50 22.97 -26.63
N LEU A 84 6.74 23.57 -25.71
CA LEU A 84 5.79 24.62 -26.00
C LEU A 84 6.49 25.88 -26.54
N ARG A 85 7.61 26.28 -25.92
CA ARG A 85 8.41 27.44 -26.33
C ARG A 85 9.11 27.27 -27.70
N CYS A 86 9.28 26.04 -28.19
CA CYS A 86 9.74 25.80 -29.54
C CYS A 86 8.76 26.31 -30.63
N GLY A 87 7.51 26.62 -30.26
CA GLY A 87 6.50 27.17 -31.18
C GLY A 87 5.96 26.19 -32.23
N HIS A 88 6.35 24.94 -32.18
CA HIS A 88 5.99 23.92 -33.15
C HIS A 88 5.08 22.85 -32.51
N PRO A 89 3.85 22.61 -32.99
CA PRO A 89 2.93 21.63 -32.41
C PRO A 89 3.54 20.21 -32.39
N ALA A 90 4.34 19.86 -33.39
CA ALA A 90 5.05 18.58 -33.40
C ALA A 90 6.03 18.40 -32.22
N ALA A 91 6.65 19.48 -31.71
CA ALA A 91 7.56 19.39 -30.57
C ALA A 91 6.81 18.95 -29.30
N VAL A 92 5.60 19.47 -29.08
CA VAL A 92 4.74 19.06 -27.97
C VAL A 92 4.33 17.59 -28.11
N THR A 93 3.87 17.17 -29.28
CA THR A 93 3.46 15.79 -29.56
C THR A 93 4.61 14.80 -29.37
N VAL A 94 5.82 15.12 -29.86
CA VAL A 94 7.03 14.31 -29.65
C VAL A 94 7.41 14.26 -28.17
N CYS A 95 7.37 15.38 -27.47
CA CYS A 95 7.68 15.44 -26.02
C CYS A 95 6.71 14.55 -25.21
N LEU A 96 5.41 14.65 -25.48
CA LEU A 96 4.39 13.84 -24.81
C LEU A 96 4.54 12.34 -25.15
N GLY A 97 4.83 12.02 -26.41
CA GLY A 97 5.10 10.64 -26.82
C GLY A 97 6.34 10.04 -26.12
N ALA A 98 7.45 10.79 -26.12
CA ALA A 98 8.69 10.37 -25.48
C ALA A 98 8.53 10.19 -23.95
N THR A 99 7.89 11.15 -23.28
CA THR A 99 7.65 11.08 -21.85
C THR A 99 6.66 9.96 -21.49
N ALA A 100 5.64 9.69 -22.29
CA ALA A 100 4.71 8.58 -22.11
C ALA A 100 5.44 7.22 -22.28
N LEU A 101 6.27 7.09 -23.31
CA LEU A 101 7.07 5.87 -23.53
C LEU A 101 8.02 5.61 -22.37
N LEU A 102 8.73 6.63 -21.91
CA LEU A 102 9.65 6.54 -20.76
C LEU A 102 8.88 6.21 -19.48
N ALA A 103 7.76 6.90 -19.21
CA ALA A 103 6.89 6.64 -18.07
C ALA A 103 6.39 5.19 -18.08
N GLY A 104 5.93 4.68 -19.21
CA GLY A 104 5.51 3.31 -19.39
C GLY A 104 6.65 2.31 -19.17
N ALA A 105 7.82 2.56 -19.75
CA ALA A 105 8.98 1.70 -19.66
C ALA A 105 9.53 1.56 -18.23
N VAL A 106 9.44 2.61 -17.40
CA VAL A 106 9.93 2.56 -16.01
C VAL A 106 8.87 2.08 -15.01
N SER A 107 7.59 2.24 -15.34
CA SER A 107 6.47 2.02 -14.41
C SER A 107 6.41 0.62 -13.82
N LEU A 108 6.79 -0.40 -14.56
CA LEU A 108 6.75 -1.80 -14.12
C LEU A 108 7.97 -2.22 -13.30
N ARG A 109 8.98 -1.35 -13.14
CA ARG A 109 10.18 -1.63 -12.33
C ARG A 109 9.94 -1.54 -10.83
N GLY A 110 8.79 -1.02 -10.41
CA GLY A 110 8.40 -0.92 -9.01
C GLY A 110 7.55 0.30 -8.70
N ARG A 111 6.98 0.34 -7.51
CA ARG A 111 6.06 1.40 -7.09
C ARG A 111 6.65 2.82 -7.19
N LEU A 112 7.93 2.99 -6.79
CA LEU A 112 8.60 4.29 -6.87
C LEU A 112 8.74 4.74 -8.34
N ALA A 113 9.22 3.85 -9.20
CA ALA A 113 9.40 4.14 -10.63
C ALA A 113 8.06 4.41 -11.33
N SER A 114 7.00 3.67 -10.96
CA SER A 114 5.65 3.90 -11.47
C SER A 114 5.13 5.30 -11.11
N VAL A 115 5.27 5.71 -9.85
CA VAL A 115 4.84 7.04 -9.40
C VAL A 115 5.66 8.13 -10.08
N SER A 116 6.98 7.97 -10.16
CA SER A 116 7.87 8.94 -10.82
C SER A 116 7.58 9.06 -12.32
N GLY A 117 7.41 7.95 -13.04
CA GLY A 117 7.08 7.96 -14.46
C GLY A 117 5.74 8.64 -14.74
N MET A 118 4.71 8.34 -13.95
CA MET A 118 3.41 9.00 -14.08
C MET A 118 3.54 10.52 -13.89
N HIS A 119 4.27 10.99 -12.87
CA HIS A 119 4.38 12.42 -12.61
C HIS A 119 5.31 13.13 -13.60
N LEU A 120 6.28 12.42 -14.21
CA LEU A 120 7.02 12.92 -15.36
C LEU A 120 6.07 13.26 -16.52
N LEU A 121 5.17 12.33 -16.87
CA LEU A 121 4.18 12.54 -17.92
C LEU A 121 3.17 13.63 -17.55
N LEU A 122 2.67 13.66 -16.29
CA LEU A 122 1.77 14.70 -15.82
C LEU A 122 2.43 16.08 -15.85
N GLY A 123 3.70 16.17 -15.46
CA GLY A 123 4.48 17.41 -15.58
C GLY A 123 4.59 17.86 -17.03
N ALA A 124 4.93 16.95 -17.95
CA ALA A 124 5.04 17.26 -19.37
C ALA A 124 3.71 17.75 -19.97
N THR A 125 2.58 17.12 -19.61
CA THR A 125 1.25 17.56 -20.09
C THR A 125 0.88 18.94 -19.56
N VAL A 126 1.17 19.25 -18.29
CA VAL A 126 0.90 20.59 -17.73
C VAL A 126 1.83 21.64 -18.36
N GLY A 127 3.13 21.34 -18.46
CA GLY A 127 4.11 22.27 -19.03
C GLY A 127 3.86 22.59 -20.51
N SER A 128 3.38 21.60 -21.28
CA SER A 128 3.08 21.81 -22.71
C SER A 128 1.74 22.52 -22.98
N GLY A 129 0.85 22.53 -21.99
CA GLY A 129 -0.49 23.10 -22.19
C GLY A 129 -0.77 24.38 -21.40
N PHE A 130 0.15 24.80 -20.55
CA PHE A 130 -0.03 25.98 -19.70
C PHE A 130 1.15 26.95 -19.85
N PRO A 131 1.04 27.93 -20.79
CA PRO A 131 2.10 28.91 -20.98
C PRO A 131 2.22 29.80 -19.73
N VAL A 132 3.37 29.73 -19.08
CA VAL A 132 3.68 30.55 -17.91
C VAL A 132 4.55 31.73 -18.35
N PRO A 133 4.15 32.98 -18.07
CA PRO A 133 5.01 34.12 -18.33
C PRO A 133 6.22 34.11 -17.40
N GLY A 134 7.38 34.49 -17.91
CA GLY A 134 8.60 34.58 -17.13
C GLY A 134 9.68 33.55 -17.50
N PRO A 135 10.70 33.39 -16.66
CA PRO A 135 11.83 32.51 -16.94
C PRO A 135 11.45 31.03 -16.82
N TRP A 136 11.99 30.20 -17.70
CA TRP A 136 11.71 28.76 -17.83
C TRP A 136 11.97 27.94 -16.55
N TRP A 137 12.82 28.39 -15.65
CA TRP A 137 13.17 27.71 -14.41
C TRP A 137 12.16 27.96 -13.26
N GLN A 138 11.37 29.04 -13.36
CA GLN A 138 10.45 29.44 -12.29
C GLN A 138 9.31 28.42 -12.04
N PRO A 139 8.60 27.91 -13.06
CA PRO A 139 7.54 26.92 -12.87
C PRO A 139 8.03 25.62 -12.23
N PRO A 140 9.12 24.98 -12.68
CA PRO A 140 9.65 23.78 -12.02
C PRO A 140 10.04 24.00 -10.55
N LEU A 141 10.66 25.16 -10.23
CA LEU A 141 11.01 25.49 -8.84
C LEU A 141 9.77 25.73 -7.98
N ALA A 142 8.77 26.43 -8.48
CA ALA A 142 7.52 26.64 -7.76
C ALA A 142 6.81 25.30 -7.46
N LEU A 143 6.77 24.39 -8.44
CA LEU A 143 6.23 23.04 -8.24
C LEU A 143 6.99 22.29 -7.14
N LEU A 144 8.33 22.33 -7.17
CA LEU A 144 9.17 21.70 -6.15
C LEU A 144 8.95 22.32 -4.77
N ALA A 145 8.73 23.63 -4.67
CA ALA A 145 8.42 24.29 -3.41
C ALA A 145 7.11 23.75 -2.80
N GLY A 146 6.06 23.55 -3.62
CA GLY A 146 4.82 22.90 -3.18
C GLY A 146 5.01 21.46 -2.70
N VAL A 147 5.80 20.67 -3.43
CA VAL A 147 6.15 19.30 -3.00
C VAL A 147 6.98 19.33 -1.71
N ALA A 148 7.94 20.24 -1.59
CA ALA A 148 8.78 20.40 -0.39
C ALA A 148 7.94 20.72 0.85
N LEU A 149 6.92 21.57 0.72
CA LEU A 149 5.98 21.86 1.81
C LEU A 149 5.28 20.58 2.28
N VAL A 150 4.80 19.73 1.36
CA VAL A 150 4.19 18.44 1.72
C VAL A 150 5.20 17.52 2.40
N VAL A 151 6.44 17.48 1.93
CA VAL A 151 7.53 16.71 2.56
C VAL A 151 7.75 17.18 4.00
N VAL A 152 7.84 18.48 4.22
CA VAL A 152 8.02 19.07 5.55
C VAL A 152 6.84 18.69 6.46
N LEU A 153 5.61 18.95 6.04
CA LEU A 153 4.40 18.63 6.82
C LEU A 153 4.27 17.12 7.11
N SER A 154 4.68 16.27 6.17
CA SER A 154 4.64 14.82 6.33
C SER A 154 5.78 14.27 7.19
N ALA A 155 6.94 14.94 7.21
CA ALA A 155 8.12 14.54 7.97
C ALA A 155 8.13 15.12 9.40
N THR A 156 7.44 16.23 9.65
CA THR A 156 7.40 16.91 10.95
C THR A 156 7.09 15.97 12.13
N PRO A 157 6.11 15.04 12.06
CA PRO A 157 5.86 14.10 13.16
C PRO A 157 7.04 13.21 13.52
N TRP A 158 8.01 13.03 12.61
CA TRP A 158 9.22 12.26 12.88
C TRP A 158 10.08 12.86 14.00
N LEU A 159 10.02 14.15 14.22
CA LEU A 159 10.77 14.83 15.28
C LEU A 159 10.36 14.34 16.68
N TRP A 160 9.07 13.99 16.85
CA TRP A 160 8.51 13.57 18.15
C TRP A 160 8.10 12.09 18.19
N ARG A 161 7.87 11.46 17.03
CA ARG A 161 7.32 10.09 16.93
C ARG A 161 8.09 9.27 15.91
N ARG A 162 9.40 9.10 16.11
CA ARG A 162 10.32 8.52 15.13
C ARG A 162 9.89 7.15 14.61
N HIS A 163 9.37 6.28 15.49
CA HIS A 163 9.03 4.88 15.19
C HIS A 163 7.52 4.59 15.34
N ALA A 164 6.68 5.63 15.27
CA ALA A 164 5.23 5.46 15.44
C ALA A 164 4.59 4.58 14.36
N ILE A 165 5.11 4.64 13.12
CA ILE A 165 4.58 3.85 12.00
C ILE A 165 4.95 2.39 12.16
N GLU A 166 6.21 2.09 12.49
CA GLU A 166 6.73 0.77 12.75
C GLU A 166 6.01 0.13 13.95
N ARG A 167 5.90 0.87 15.03
CA ARG A 167 5.18 0.45 16.23
C ARG A 167 3.70 0.18 15.94
N ALA A 168 3.03 1.05 15.20
CA ALA A 168 1.62 0.88 14.82
C ALA A 168 1.41 -0.37 13.94
N ALA A 169 2.33 -0.63 13.00
CA ALA A 169 2.28 -1.81 12.15
C ALA A 169 2.45 -3.11 12.98
N VAL A 170 3.38 -3.13 13.92
CA VAL A 170 3.58 -4.28 14.82
C VAL A 170 2.38 -4.47 15.74
N LEU A 171 1.85 -3.40 16.36
CA LEU A 171 0.64 -3.46 17.19
C LEU A 171 -0.58 -3.97 16.42
N ALA A 172 -0.70 -3.62 15.13
CA ALA A 172 -1.78 -4.14 14.28
C ALA A 172 -1.73 -5.66 14.14
N VAL A 173 -0.54 -6.27 14.13
CA VAL A 173 -0.39 -7.74 14.12
C VAL A 173 -0.95 -8.35 15.40
N TYR A 174 -0.62 -7.79 16.56
CA TYR A 174 -1.11 -8.30 17.84
C TYR A 174 -2.64 -8.19 17.97
N ARG A 175 -3.22 -7.08 17.51
CA ARG A 175 -4.68 -6.91 17.46
C ARG A 175 -5.34 -7.93 16.51
N ALA A 176 -4.79 -8.10 15.33
CA ALA A 176 -5.29 -9.07 14.37
C ALA A 176 -5.13 -10.51 14.86
N ALA A 177 -4.09 -10.82 15.65
CA ALA A 177 -3.92 -12.12 16.30
C ALA A 177 -5.01 -12.36 17.36
N SER A 178 -5.27 -11.39 18.24
CA SER A 178 -6.35 -11.46 19.22
C SER A 178 -7.73 -11.63 18.55
N GLU A 179 -8.01 -10.87 17.48
CA GLU A 179 -9.23 -11.02 16.69
C GLU A 179 -9.34 -12.42 16.06
N ALA A 180 -8.24 -12.97 15.54
CA ALA A 180 -8.23 -14.30 14.94
C ALA A 180 -8.47 -15.41 15.97
N LEU A 181 -7.87 -15.29 17.16
CA LEU A 181 -8.13 -16.21 18.26
C LEU A 181 -9.58 -16.12 18.77
N SER A 182 -10.13 -14.91 18.86
CA SER A 182 -11.51 -14.69 19.28
C SER A 182 -12.53 -15.24 18.27
N ALA A 183 -12.16 -15.28 16.99
CA ALA A 183 -12.98 -15.85 15.92
C ALA A 183 -12.80 -17.38 15.77
N ALA A 184 -11.86 -18.02 16.47
CA ALA A 184 -11.61 -19.46 16.36
C ALA A 184 -12.88 -20.26 16.64
N GLY A 185 -13.16 -21.26 15.82
CA GLY A 185 -14.39 -22.06 15.90
C GLY A 185 -15.64 -21.39 15.31
N SER A 186 -15.55 -20.17 14.78
CA SER A 186 -16.65 -19.45 14.15
C SER A 186 -16.52 -19.38 12.61
N PRO A 187 -17.59 -19.07 11.86
CA PRO A 187 -17.51 -18.86 10.41
C PRO A 187 -16.59 -17.71 9.99
N GLU A 188 -16.31 -16.77 10.89
CA GLU A 188 -15.45 -15.61 10.66
C GLU A 188 -13.96 -15.92 10.82
N ALA A 189 -13.61 -17.09 11.35
CA ALA A 189 -12.23 -17.49 11.65
C ALA A 189 -11.29 -17.34 10.44
N GLU A 190 -11.72 -17.79 9.26
CA GLU A 190 -10.92 -17.69 8.05
C GLU A 190 -10.69 -16.23 7.61
N ALA A 191 -11.71 -15.38 7.74
CA ALA A 191 -11.60 -13.96 7.43
C ALA A 191 -10.68 -13.24 8.42
N ALA A 192 -10.74 -13.58 9.71
CA ALA A 192 -9.86 -13.04 10.75
C ALA A 192 -8.40 -13.48 10.55
N ARG A 193 -8.18 -14.76 10.22
CA ARG A 193 -6.83 -15.26 9.87
C ARG A 193 -6.22 -14.52 8.67
N ARG A 194 -7.03 -14.23 7.64
CA ARG A 194 -6.56 -13.42 6.49
C ARG A 194 -6.17 -12.00 6.90
N ARG A 195 -6.92 -11.37 7.82
CA ARG A 195 -6.55 -10.06 8.37
C ARG A 195 -5.21 -10.13 9.12
N LEU A 196 -4.99 -11.17 9.91
CA LEU A 196 -3.70 -11.40 10.57
C LEU A 196 -2.55 -11.54 9.56
N THR A 197 -2.76 -12.32 8.50
CA THR A 197 -1.75 -12.50 7.43
C THR A 197 -1.45 -11.16 6.74
N ALA A 198 -2.47 -10.36 6.46
CA ALA A 198 -2.30 -9.04 5.86
C ALA A 198 -1.54 -8.08 6.79
N ALA A 199 -1.85 -8.08 8.09
CA ALA A 199 -1.15 -7.27 9.09
C ALA A 199 0.33 -7.69 9.23
N LEU A 200 0.62 -9.00 9.22
CA LEU A 200 2.00 -9.53 9.21
C LEU A 200 2.77 -9.10 7.95
N ASP A 201 2.12 -9.13 6.79
CA ASP A 201 2.74 -8.73 5.53
C ASP A 201 3.06 -7.23 5.52
N ASP A 202 2.14 -6.40 6.02
CA ASP A 202 2.36 -4.96 6.15
C ASP A 202 3.49 -4.65 7.15
N ALA A 203 3.49 -5.28 8.32
CA ALA A 203 4.55 -5.15 9.30
C ALA A 203 5.92 -5.58 8.73
N HIS A 204 5.99 -6.68 7.98
CA HIS A 204 7.21 -7.08 7.28
C HIS A 204 7.68 -6.06 6.25
N GLN A 205 6.75 -5.44 5.50
CA GLN A 205 7.10 -4.40 4.53
C GLN A 205 7.67 -3.16 5.21
N VAL A 206 7.07 -2.77 6.32
CA VAL A 206 7.51 -1.63 7.14
C VAL A 206 8.87 -1.91 7.77
N MET A 207 9.03 -3.06 8.44
CA MET A 207 10.26 -3.46 9.14
C MET A 207 11.39 -3.87 8.19
N GLY A 208 11.11 -4.59 7.10
CA GLY A 208 12.11 -5.09 6.16
C GLY A 208 12.90 -3.99 5.46
N ARG A 209 12.37 -2.78 5.40
CA ARG A 209 13.00 -1.60 4.83
C ARG A 209 14.04 -0.96 5.77
N HIS A 210 13.94 -1.24 7.09
CA HIS A 210 14.95 -0.84 8.08
C HIS A 210 16.09 -1.85 8.22
N LEU A 211 15.84 -3.13 7.88
CA LEU A 211 16.85 -4.19 7.96
C LEU A 211 17.95 -4.09 6.90
N THR A 212 17.72 -3.36 5.81
CA THR A 212 18.70 -3.13 4.73
C THR A 212 19.58 -1.91 4.95
N GLY A 213 19.30 -1.08 5.94
CA GLY A 213 20.08 0.10 6.30
C GLY A 213 21.22 -0.22 7.26
N ARG A 214 22.40 0.43 7.06
CA ARG A 214 23.58 0.37 7.93
C ARG A 214 23.38 1.10 9.26
N GLU A 215 22.21 1.04 9.88
CA GLU A 215 21.96 1.79 11.11
C GLU A 215 22.38 0.99 12.35
N ARG A 216 23.09 1.67 13.24
CA ARG A 216 23.38 1.18 14.59
C ARG A 216 22.04 0.97 15.31
N PRO A 217 21.89 -0.14 16.05
CA PRO A 217 20.68 -0.39 16.82
C PRO A 217 20.54 0.70 17.89
N ARG A 218 19.59 1.62 17.68
CA ARG A 218 19.13 2.49 18.75
C ARG A 218 18.16 1.70 19.62
N THR A 219 18.21 1.91 20.92
CA THR A 219 17.46 1.14 21.92
C THR A 219 15.95 1.05 21.63
N GLU A 220 15.32 2.11 21.16
CA GLU A 220 13.87 2.13 20.82
C GLU A 220 13.51 1.25 19.60
N LEU A 221 14.35 1.24 18.57
CA LEU A 221 14.13 0.39 17.39
C LEU A 221 14.39 -1.09 17.73
N GLY A 222 15.26 -1.36 18.70
CA GLY A 222 15.50 -2.70 19.23
C GLY A 222 14.22 -3.31 19.78
N ALA A 223 13.54 -2.62 20.71
CA ALA A 223 12.29 -3.10 21.31
C ALA A 223 11.18 -3.35 20.27
N VAL A 224 11.03 -2.46 19.27
CA VAL A 224 10.06 -2.67 18.18
C VAL A 224 10.41 -3.89 17.33
N ARG A 225 11.70 -4.17 17.13
CA ARG A 225 12.18 -5.32 16.39
C ARG A 225 11.92 -6.62 17.17
N ASP A 226 12.23 -6.64 18.46
CA ASP A 226 11.97 -7.79 19.32
C ASP A 226 10.47 -8.09 19.40
N ALA A 227 9.64 -7.04 19.52
CA ALA A 227 8.19 -7.16 19.44
C ALA A 227 7.73 -7.70 18.07
N PHE A 228 8.39 -7.30 16.97
CA PHE A 228 8.07 -7.83 15.65
C PHE A 228 8.46 -9.30 15.50
N ASP A 229 9.62 -9.70 15.98
CA ASP A 229 10.07 -11.10 15.94
C ASP A 229 9.15 -12.00 16.80
N ALA A 230 8.68 -11.51 17.94
CA ALA A 230 7.65 -12.18 18.74
C ALA A 230 6.30 -12.24 18.00
N ALA A 231 5.90 -11.17 17.32
CA ALA A 231 4.66 -11.13 16.51
C ALA A 231 4.68 -12.14 15.35
N VAL A 232 5.83 -12.40 14.74
CA VAL A 232 5.99 -13.42 13.69
C VAL A 232 5.75 -14.81 14.24
N ARG A 233 6.34 -15.14 15.41
CA ARG A 233 6.11 -16.42 16.11
C ARG A 233 4.66 -16.57 16.56
N LEU A 234 4.09 -15.50 17.13
CA LEU A 234 2.69 -15.44 17.51
C LEU A 234 1.75 -15.73 16.33
N GLY A 235 2.05 -15.19 15.15
CA GLY A 235 1.25 -15.44 13.95
C GLY A 235 1.23 -16.91 13.51
N GLU A 236 2.30 -17.68 13.77
CA GLU A 236 2.34 -19.11 13.51
C GLU A 236 1.47 -19.88 14.50
N VAL A 237 1.60 -19.58 15.79
CA VAL A 237 0.82 -20.21 16.86
C VAL A 237 -0.68 -19.87 16.72
N THR A 238 -1.01 -18.61 16.42
CA THR A 238 -2.39 -18.19 16.15
C THR A 238 -3.00 -18.95 14.96
N SER A 239 -2.24 -19.15 13.88
CA SER A 239 -2.73 -19.92 12.73
C SER A 239 -2.98 -21.38 13.08
N ALA A 240 -2.15 -21.98 13.94
CA ALA A 240 -2.33 -23.34 14.44
C ALA A 240 -3.61 -23.47 15.29
N LEU A 241 -3.83 -22.55 16.23
CA LEU A 241 -5.02 -22.52 17.08
C LEU A 241 -6.32 -22.30 16.29
N VAL A 242 -6.30 -21.41 15.31
CA VAL A 242 -7.44 -21.21 14.41
C VAL A 242 -7.73 -22.45 13.56
N TRP A 243 -6.67 -23.17 13.14
CA TRP A 243 -6.80 -24.45 12.44
C TRP A 243 -7.44 -25.54 13.28
N GLU A 244 -7.19 -25.58 14.59
CA GLU A 244 -7.83 -26.54 15.51
C GLU A 244 -9.34 -26.38 15.54
N GLY A 245 -9.88 -25.21 15.19
CA GLY A 245 -11.30 -24.95 15.00
C GLY A 245 -12.13 -24.97 16.30
N ARG A 246 -11.49 -24.86 17.46
CA ARG A 246 -12.15 -24.83 18.78
C ARG A 246 -12.31 -23.40 19.27
N PRO A 247 -13.47 -23.04 19.86
CA PRO A 247 -13.64 -21.74 20.51
C PRO A 247 -12.69 -21.64 21.71
N LEU A 248 -12.05 -20.47 21.84
CA LEU A 248 -11.05 -20.20 22.86
C LEU A 248 -11.60 -19.26 23.95
N PRO A 249 -11.23 -19.47 25.23
CA PRO A 249 -11.65 -18.57 26.31
C PRO A 249 -10.93 -17.21 26.21
N ARG A 250 -11.53 -16.14 26.73
CA ARG A 250 -11.00 -14.76 26.68
C ARG A 250 -9.57 -14.66 27.20
N ARG A 251 -9.24 -15.35 28.28
CA ARG A 251 -7.87 -15.41 28.82
C ARG A 251 -6.80 -15.82 27.80
N VAL A 252 -7.16 -16.64 26.80
CA VAL A 252 -6.26 -17.07 25.72
C VAL A 252 -6.27 -16.07 24.57
N THR A 253 -7.46 -15.52 24.22
CA THR A 253 -7.60 -14.58 23.10
C THR A 253 -6.97 -13.22 23.39
N ASP A 254 -6.80 -12.84 24.65
CA ASP A 254 -6.22 -11.56 25.06
C ASP A 254 -4.70 -11.60 25.21
N VAL A 255 -4.08 -12.80 25.23
CA VAL A 255 -2.62 -12.97 25.33
C VAL A 255 -1.82 -12.13 24.33
N PRO A 256 -2.19 -12.06 23.05
CA PRO A 256 -1.48 -11.20 22.10
C PRO A 256 -1.39 -9.75 22.57
N LEU A 257 -2.47 -9.19 23.09
CA LEU A 257 -2.52 -7.81 23.57
C LEU A 257 -1.66 -7.62 24.83
N LEU A 258 -1.62 -8.62 25.71
CA LEU A 258 -0.77 -8.61 26.90
C LEU A 258 0.72 -8.65 26.54
N VAL A 259 1.10 -9.47 25.55
CA VAL A 259 2.47 -9.51 25.03
C VAL A 259 2.84 -8.15 24.40
N ALA A 260 1.94 -7.57 23.63
CA ALA A 260 2.15 -6.25 23.04
C ALA A 260 2.36 -5.15 24.11
N ALA A 261 1.56 -5.18 25.18
CA ALA A 261 1.67 -4.22 26.28
C ALA A 261 3.02 -4.34 27.03
N ARG A 262 3.55 -5.55 27.16
CA ARG A 262 4.86 -5.81 27.77
C ARG A 262 6.03 -5.32 26.91
N LEU A 263 5.98 -5.59 25.59
CA LEU A 263 7.07 -5.29 24.67
C LEU A 263 7.05 -3.84 24.18
N LEU A 264 5.89 -3.18 24.21
CA LEU A 264 5.66 -1.82 23.71
C LEU A 264 4.89 -0.98 24.73
N PRO A 265 5.47 -0.65 25.90
CA PRO A 265 4.75 -0.05 27.04
C PRO A 265 4.06 1.28 26.74
N ASP A 266 4.57 2.07 25.81
CA ASP A 266 3.95 3.38 25.45
C ASP A 266 2.69 3.27 24.56
N GLY A 267 2.18 2.07 24.32
CA GLY A 267 1.04 1.80 23.43
C GLY A 267 -0.34 2.14 24.03
N GLY A 268 -0.43 2.78 25.19
CA GLY A 268 -1.71 3.14 25.83
C GLY A 268 -2.51 1.93 26.33
N ALA A 269 -1.90 0.78 26.45
CA ALA A 269 -2.51 -0.37 27.09
C ALA A 269 -2.53 -0.10 28.60
N THR A 270 -3.72 0.12 29.15
CA THR A 270 -3.96 0.03 30.58
C THR A 270 -3.27 -1.22 31.11
N ALA A 271 -2.54 -1.08 32.23
CA ALA A 271 -1.87 -2.16 32.92
C ALA A 271 -2.92 -3.25 33.30
N VAL A 272 -3.16 -4.16 32.37
CA VAL A 272 -3.94 -5.36 32.65
C VAL A 272 -3.00 -6.25 33.46
N SER A 273 -3.38 -6.50 34.69
CA SER A 273 -2.65 -7.39 35.61
C SER A 273 -2.38 -8.72 34.91
N PRO A 274 -1.17 -9.29 34.99
CA PRO A 274 -0.85 -10.55 34.34
C PRO A 274 -1.83 -11.62 34.81
N ALA A 275 -2.52 -12.25 33.86
CA ALA A 275 -3.38 -13.37 34.14
C ALA A 275 -2.54 -14.50 34.73
N ALA A 276 -2.62 -14.67 36.06
CA ALA A 276 -1.98 -15.76 36.79
C ALA A 276 -2.49 -17.16 36.37
N ASP A 277 -3.48 -17.22 35.47
CA ASP A 277 -4.28 -18.42 35.17
C ASP A 277 -4.18 -18.92 33.71
N LEU A 278 -3.12 -18.62 32.97
CA LEU A 278 -2.86 -19.40 31.75
C LEU A 278 -2.46 -20.83 32.18
N PRO A 279 -3.02 -21.89 31.57
CA PRO A 279 -2.63 -23.25 31.89
C PRO A 279 -1.13 -23.41 31.62
N GLY A 280 -0.36 -23.37 32.69
CA GLY A 280 1.05 -23.73 32.68
C GLY A 280 1.22 -25.24 32.48
N PRO A 281 2.41 -25.70 32.12
CA PRO A 281 2.70 -27.14 32.17
C PRO A 281 2.36 -27.63 33.56
N ALA A 282 1.54 -28.70 33.65
CA ALA A 282 1.17 -29.29 34.91
C ALA A 282 2.44 -29.74 35.65
N THR A 283 2.79 -29.04 36.73
CA THR A 283 3.97 -29.30 37.56
C THR A 283 3.59 -30.19 38.75
N GLY A 284 2.85 -31.26 38.52
CA GLY A 284 2.54 -32.25 39.54
C GLY A 284 3.24 -33.59 39.24
N PRO A 285 3.82 -34.28 40.24
CA PRO A 285 4.35 -35.63 40.02
C PRO A 285 3.18 -36.58 39.76
N GLY A 286 3.00 -37.01 38.48
CA GLY A 286 1.98 -37.97 38.05
C GLY A 286 0.91 -37.43 37.10
N ALA A 287 0.90 -36.17 36.77
CA ALA A 287 0.02 -35.65 35.71
C ALA A 287 0.68 -35.86 34.34
N ASP A 288 0.04 -36.63 33.46
CA ASP A 288 0.45 -36.71 32.06
C ASP A 288 0.36 -35.28 31.45
N PRO A 289 1.47 -34.76 30.89
CA PRO A 289 1.51 -33.35 30.39
C PRO A 289 0.55 -33.06 29.24
N CYS A 290 -0.23 -34.04 28.79
CA CYS A 290 -1.04 -33.98 27.57
C CYS A 290 -2.55 -34.06 27.78
N ASP A 291 -3.06 -34.23 29.01
CA ASP A 291 -4.49 -34.36 29.24
C ASP A 291 -5.20 -32.98 29.01
N GLY A 292 -5.74 -32.82 27.83
CA GLY A 292 -6.78 -31.81 27.51
C GLY A 292 -6.34 -30.44 27.06
N VAL A 293 -5.03 -30.09 27.11
CA VAL A 293 -4.57 -28.75 26.66
C VAL A 293 -3.96 -28.83 25.27
N SER A 294 -4.51 -28.02 24.32
CA SER A 294 -4.05 -27.96 22.96
C SER A 294 -2.57 -27.56 22.85
N PRO A 295 -1.77 -28.21 21.95
CA PRO A 295 -0.37 -27.82 21.69
C PRO A 295 -0.20 -26.34 21.35
N GLY A 296 -1.20 -25.75 20.69
CA GLY A 296 -1.22 -24.33 20.36
C GLY A 296 -1.37 -23.42 21.59
N VAL A 297 -2.22 -23.81 22.56
CA VAL A 297 -2.41 -23.02 23.80
C VAL A 297 -1.13 -23.05 24.64
N LEU A 298 -0.47 -24.18 24.71
CA LEU A 298 0.78 -24.30 25.43
C LEU A 298 1.93 -23.53 24.76
N ALA A 299 2.02 -23.54 23.41
CA ALA A 299 2.98 -22.73 22.69
C ALA A 299 2.71 -21.23 22.88
N LEU A 300 1.44 -20.82 23.02
CA LEU A 300 1.07 -19.45 23.33
C LEU A 300 1.48 -19.05 24.76
N SER A 301 1.32 -19.96 25.75
CA SER A 301 1.77 -19.74 27.14
C SER A 301 3.28 -19.62 27.24
N GLU A 302 4.03 -20.43 26.48
CA GLU A 302 5.49 -20.33 26.39
C GLU A 302 5.94 -18.97 25.84
N LEU A 303 5.32 -18.51 24.76
CA LEU A 303 5.57 -17.15 24.19
C LEU A 303 5.26 -16.03 25.20
N TYR A 304 4.24 -16.23 26.02
CA TYR A 304 3.90 -15.27 27.08
C TYR A 304 4.89 -15.31 28.25
N ALA A 305 5.36 -16.50 28.62
CA ALA A 305 6.31 -16.68 29.71
C ALA A 305 7.76 -16.31 29.36
N GLU A 306 8.06 -16.16 28.04
CA GLU A 306 9.40 -15.81 27.58
C GLU A 306 9.84 -14.46 28.21
N PRO A 307 11.00 -14.42 28.88
CA PRO A 307 11.46 -13.20 29.51
C PRO A 307 11.64 -12.11 28.45
N VAL A 308 11.09 -10.93 28.72
CA VAL A 308 11.37 -9.76 27.89
C VAL A 308 12.88 -9.54 27.92
N PRO A 309 13.58 -9.52 26.78
CA PRO A 309 14.99 -9.21 26.76
C PRO A 309 15.17 -7.81 27.37
N HIS A 310 15.57 -7.76 28.62
CA HIS A 310 15.98 -6.50 29.23
C HIS A 310 17.21 -6.06 28.44
N ALA A 311 17.18 -4.88 27.88
CA ALA A 311 18.33 -4.26 27.25
C ALA A 311 19.37 -3.97 28.36
N GLU A 312 20.08 -5.01 28.81
CA GLU A 312 21.33 -4.78 29.49
C GLU A 312 22.26 -4.08 28.51
N PRO A 313 22.95 -3.03 28.95
CA PRO A 313 23.97 -2.40 28.12
C PRO A 313 25.04 -3.47 27.83
N VAL A 314 24.97 -4.06 26.64
CA VAL A 314 25.94 -5.06 26.19
C VAL A 314 27.30 -4.38 26.24
N PRO A 315 28.25 -4.88 27.10
CA PRO A 315 29.60 -4.36 27.11
C PRO A 315 30.16 -4.53 25.69
N HIS A 316 30.89 -3.53 25.23
CA HIS A 316 31.43 -3.41 23.88
C HIS A 316 32.48 -4.51 23.58
N THR A 317 32.09 -5.76 23.62
CA THR A 317 32.84 -6.84 23.01
C THR A 317 32.59 -6.76 21.51
N ARG A 318 33.69 -6.57 20.76
CA ARG A 318 33.73 -6.57 19.30
C ARG A 318 32.81 -7.66 18.78
N SER A 319 31.64 -7.27 18.29
CA SER A 319 30.74 -8.20 17.61
C SER A 319 31.51 -8.75 16.41
N VAL A 320 31.90 -10.02 16.52
CA VAL A 320 32.23 -10.83 15.35
C VAL A 320 31.12 -10.57 14.33
N ARG A 321 31.51 -10.04 13.18
CA ARG A 321 30.61 -9.84 12.04
C ARG A 321 29.90 -11.16 11.74
N ALA A 322 28.80 -11.42 12.40
CA ALA A 322 27.81 -12.32 11.84
C ALA A 322 27.37 -11.65 10.53
N ARG A 323 27.95 -12.10 9.43
CA ARG A 323 27.37 -11.87 8.12
C ARG A 323 25.90 -12.22 8.28
N PRO A 324 24.96 -11.33 7.92
CA PRO A 324 23.58 -11.74 7.83
C PRO A 324 23.54 -12.85 6.77
N SER A 325 23.51 -14.10 7.23
CA SER A 325 23.09 -15.24 6.43
C SER A 325 21.57 -15.20 6.21
N GLY A 326 21.00 -14.00 6.32
CA GLY A 326 19.75 -13.69 5.72
C GLY A 326 19.99 -13.78 4.22
N VAL A 327 19.64 -14.94 3.64
CA VAL A 327 19.12 -14.96 2.31
C VAL A 327 18.08 -13.86 2.32
N ALA A 328 18.48 -12.68 1.87
CA ALA A 328 17.55 -11.66 1.47
C ALA A 328 16.73 -12.39 0.40
N VAL A 329 15.59 -12.94 0.81
CA VAL A 329 14.58 -13.39 -0.11
C VAL A 329 14.20 -12.09 -0.82
N ARG A 330 14.98 -11.76 -1.85
CA ARG A 330 14.52 -10.86 -2.89
C ARG A 330 13.22 -11.52 -3.31
N LEU A 331 12.12 -10.95 -2.83
CA LEU A 331 10.82 -11.28 -3.40
C LEU A 331 11.08 -11.17 -4.90
N PRO A 332 11.03 -12.29 -5.66
CA PRO A 332 11.40 -12.27 -7.06
C PRO A 332 10.60 -11.13 -7.66
N ALA A 333 11.31 -10.21 -8.33
CA ALA A 333 10.69 -9.15 -9.09
C ALA A 333 9.56 -9.80 -9.85
N TYR A 334 8.34 -9.30 -9.69
CA TYR A 334 7.09 -9.87 -10.20
C TYR A 334 7.33 -10.64 -11.50
N PRO A 335 7.21 -11.96 -11.56
CA PRO A 335 7.53 -12.74 -12.75
C PRO A 335 6.65 -12.41 -13.98
N TRP A 336 5.56 -11.66 -13.74
CA TRP A 336 4.61 -11.13 -14.71
C TRP A 336 5.13 -10.00 -15.57
N HIS A 337 6.21 -9.36 -15.16
CA HIS A 337 6.79 -8.23 -15.85
C HIS A 337 7.90 -8.70 -16.78
N GLY A 338 7.60 -9.72 -17.56
CA GLY A 338 8.42 -10.02 -18.70
C GLY A 338 8.60 -8.75 -19.55
N ARG A 339 9.79 -8.59 -20.15
CA ARG A 339 10.10 -7.43 -21.01
C ARG A 339 9.00 -7.14 -22.02
N ALA A 340 8.31 -8.17 -22.51
CA ALA A 340 7.19 -8.06 -23.45
C ALA A 340 5.95 -7.34 -22.83
N ALA A 341 5.57 -7.68 -21.60
CA ALA A 341 4.44 -7.01 -20.93
C ALA A 341 4.77 -5.55 -20.62
N GLN A 342 6.01 -5.27 -20.25
CA GLN A 342 6.49 -3.90 -20.00
C GLN A 342 6.49 -3.07 -21.31
N ALA A 343 7.01 -3.63 -22.39
CA ALA A 343 7.01 -2.97 -23.69
C ALA A 343 5.59 -2.72 -24.17
N ARG A 344 4.70 -3.70 -24.05
CA ARG A 344 3.29 -3.58 -24.44
C ARG A 344 2.57 -2.48 -23.66
N TYR A 345 2.77 -2.43 -22.33
CA TYR A 345 2.20 -1.35 -21.51
C TYR A 345 2.73 0.03 -21.94
N ALA A 346 4.04 0.17 -22.15
CA ALA A 346 4.65 1.42 -22.57
C ALA A 346 4.10 1.89 -23.93
N VAL A 347 4.01 0.99 -24.90
CA VAL A 347 3.46 1.28 -26.23
C VAL A 347 1.98 1.70 -26.13
N LEU A 348 1.17 0.95 -25.37
CA LEU A 348 -0.26 1.26 -25.21
C LEU A 348 -0.48 2.61 -24.52
N LEU A 349 0.28 2.92 -23.47
CA LEU A 349 0.22 4.23 -22.81
C LEU A 349 0.58 5.34 -23.80
N THR A 350 1.65 5.16 -24.58
CA THR A 350 2.10 6.13 -25.59
C THR A 350 1.05 6.33 -26.66
N VAL A 351 0.49 5.26 -27.21
CA VAL A 351 -0.58 5.35 -28.21
C VAL A 351 -1.80 6.09 -27.66
N CYS A 352 -2.25 5.75 -26.43
CA CYS A 352 -3.39 6.45 -25.82
C CYS A 352 -3.11 7.94 -25.60
N VAL A 353 -1.89 8.32 -25.19
CA VAL A 353 -1.49 9.72 -24.99
C VAL A 353 -1.43 10.47 -26.32
N LEU A 354 -0.86 9.86 -27.37
CA LEU A 354 -0.78 10.47 -28.71
C LEU A 354 -2.16 10.63 -29.35
N VAL A 355 -3.03 9.62 -29.23
CA VAL A 355 -4.43 9.74 -29.68
C VAL A 355 -5.16 10.84 -28.92
N ALA A 356 -4.97 10.93 -27.60
CA ALA A 356 -5.55 11.99 -26.80
C ALA A 356 -5.03 13.38 -27.23
N GLN A 357 -3.73 13.51 -27.48
CA GLN A 357 -3.13 14.76 -27.97
C GLN A 357 -3.70 15.14 -29.34
N LEU A 358 -3.79 14.20 -30.28
CA LEU A 358 -4.39 14.42 -31.59
C LEU A 358 -5.88 14.86 -31.47
N CYS A 359 -6.65 14.17 -30.62
CA CYS A 359 -8.04 14.59 -30.38
C CYS A 359 -8.13 16.00 -29.79
N ALA A 360 -7.22 16.36 -28.87
CA ALA A 360 -7.17 17.70 -28.30
C ALA A 360 -6.87 18.78 -29.37
N GLU A 361 -5.95 18.48 -30.28
CA GLU A 361 -5.61 19.37 -31.41
C GLU A 361 -6.77 19.49 -32.38
N LEU A 362 -7.46 18.42 -32.73
CA LEU A 362 -8.59 18.42 -33.64
C LEU A 362 -9.84 19.12 -33.08
N LEU A 363 -10.09 18.97 -31.80
CA LEU A 363 -11.25 19.58 -31.13
C LEU A 363 -11.06 21.05 -30.82
N HIS A 364 -9.83 21.58 -30.88
CA HIS A 364 -9.49 22.98 -30.57
C HIS A 364 -10.11 23.49 -29.25
N GLY A 365 -10.32 22.56 -28.30
CA GLY A 365 -10.94 22.86 -27.00
C GLY A 365 -10.04 23.74 -26.11
N PRO A 366 -10.64 24.56 -25.24
CA PRO A 366 -9.89 25.29 -24.24
C PRO A 366 -9.17 24.29 -23.33
N ARG A 367 -7.87 24.44 -23.10
CA ARG A 367 -7.08 23.55 -22.21
C ARG A 367 -6.93 22.10 -22.71
N GLY A 368 -6.63 21.91 -24.00
CA GLY A 368 -6.48 20.58 -24.63
C GLY A 368 -5.55 19.60 -23.90
N TYR A 369 -4.58 20.08 -23.12
CA TYR A 369 -3.69 19.25 -22.29
C TYR A 369 -4.42 18.41 -21.22
N TRP A 370 -5.68 18.73 -20.89
CA TRP A 370 -6.47 17.94 -19.94
C TRP A 370 -6.75 16.52 -20.42
N LEU A 371 -6.88 16.35 -21.72
CA LEU A 371 -7.20 15.07 -22.31
C LEU A 371 -6.05 14.05 -22.12
N PRO A 372 -4.80 14.30 -22.58
CA PRO A 372 -3.67 13.40 -22.36
C PRO A 372 -3.31 13.26 -20.87
N MET A 373 -3.47 14.32 -20.06
CA MET A 373 -3.31 14.26 -18.61
C MET A 373 -4.30 13.26 -17.97
N THR A 374 -5.55 13.26 -18.40
CA THR A 374 -6.58 12.35 -17.87
C THR A 374 -6.31 10.91 -18.28
N VAL A 375 -5.83 10.67 -19.51
CA VAL A 375 -5.33 9.35 -19.93
C VAL A 375 -4.27 8.82 -18.98
N ALA A 376 -3.27 9.64 -18.59
CA ALA A 376 -2.22 9.26 -17.66
C ALA A 376 -2.77 8.85 -16.28
N PHE A 377 -3.82 9.53 -15.79
CA PHE A 377 -4.48 9.16 -14.52
C PHE A 377 -5.31 7.87 -14.60
N VAL A 378 -5.98 7.61 -15.71
CA VAL A 378 -6.85 6.44 -15.88
C VAL A 378 -6.03 5.20 -16.21
N TYR A 379 -5.05 5.32 -17.10
CA TYR A 379 -4.23 4.19 -17.57
C TYR A 379 -2.96 4.00 -16.71
N LYS A 380 -3.16 3.80 -15.41
CA LYS A 380 -2.09 3.60 -14.45
C LYS A 380 -1.69 2.12 -14.33
N PRO A 381 -0.38 1.78 -14.15
CA PRO A 381 0.12 0.41 -14.21
C PRO A 381 -0.12 -0.44 -12.95
N ASP A 382 -0.78 0.08 -11.93
CA ASP A 382 -1.04 -0.64 -10.66
C ASP A 382 -2.10 -1.74 -10.77
N PHE A 383 -2.44 -2.13 -12.00
CA PHE A 383 -3.30 -3.26 -12.36
C PHE A 383 -4.67 -3.33 -11.68
N GLY A 384 -5.16 -2.20 -11.16
CA GLY A 384 -6.56 -2.09 -10.75
C GLY A 384 -7.49 -2.17 -11.96
N PRO A 385 -8.78 -2.54 -11.79
CA PRO A 385 -9.72 -2.63 -12.88
C PRO A 385 -9.88 -1.28 -13.57
N VAL A 386 -9.36 -1.18 -14.79
CA VAL A 386 -9.37 0.05 -15.62
C VAL A 386 -10.79 0.60 -15.79
N PRO A 387 -11.83 -0.23 -16.10
CA PRO A 387 -13.19 0.28 -16.26
C PRO A 387 -13.76 0.93 -14.99
N ARG A 388 -13.50 0.32 -13.82
CA ARG A 388 -13.96 0.89 -12.55
C ARG A 388 -13.25 2.20 -12.24
N ARG A 389 -11.96 2.31 -12.56
CA ARG A 389 -11.20 3.55 -12.39
C ARG A 389 -11.69 4.65 -13.32
N ALA A 390 -11.96 4.33 -14.60
CA ALA A 390 -12.54 5.25 -15.57
C ALA A 390 -13.89 5.77 -15.07
N LEU A 391 -14.79 4.90 -14.62
CA LEU A 391 -16.09 5.28 -14.08
C LEU A 391 -15.96 6.18 -12.84
N HIS A 392 -15.12 5.82 -11.87
CA HIS A 392 -14.88 6.64 -10.68
C HIS A 392 -14.24 7.99 -11.03
N ARG A 393 -13.41 8.04 -12.08
CA ARG A 393 -12.83 9.30 -12.57
C ARG A 393 -13.90 10.21 -13.15
N CYS A 394 -14.78 9.70 -14.01
CA CYS A 394 -15.89 10.45 -14.56
C CYS A 394 -16.84 10.93 -13.46
N ALA A 395 -17.29 10.04 -12.59
CA ALA A 395 -18.18 10.38 -11.48
C ALA A 395 -17.56 11.44 -10.55
N GLY A 396 -16.29 11.27 -10.16
CA GLY A 396 -15.61 12.24 -9.31
C GLY A 396 -15.36 13.59 -10.00
N THR A 397 -15.16 13.61 -11.33
CA THR A 397 -15.06 14.86 -12.09
C THR A 397 -16.39 15.59 -12.09
N VAL A 398 -17.51 14.92 -12.38
CA VAL A 398 -18.84 15.52 -12.35
C VAL A 398 -19.18 16.07 -10.96
N LEU A 399 -18.95 15.28 -9.92
CA LEU A 399 -19.18 15.72 -8.53
C LEU A 399 -18.26 16.88 -8.14
N GLY A 400 -17.01 16.89 -8.58
CA GLY A 400 -16.06 17.97 -8.31
C GLY A 400 -16.46 19.28 -9.00
N VAL A 401 -16.89 19.19 -10.27
CA VAL A 401 -17.43 20.33 -11.02
C VAL A 401 -18.69 20.88 -10.36
N ALA A 402 -19.63 20.02 -9.98
CA ALA A 402 -20.85 20.43 -9.30
C ALA A 402 -20.55 21.12 -7.96
N ALA A 403 -19.65 20.53 -7.15
CA ALA A 403 -19.29 21.09 -5.85
C ALA A 403 -18.62 22.46 -5.96
N ILE A 404 -17.64 22.62 -6.85
CA ILE A 404 -16.98 23.93 -7.03
C ILE A 404 -17.88 24.92 -7.73
N GLY A 405 -18.69 24.50 -8.72
CA GLY A 405 -19.67 25.34 -9.36
C GLY A 405 -20.66 25.94 -8.36
N THR A 406 -21.10 25.16 -7.36
CA THR A 406 -21.95 25.68 -6.28
C THR A 406 -21.21 26.73 -5.45
N VAL A 407 -19.94 26.49 -5.10
CA VAL A 407 -19.14 27.46 -4.33
C VAL A 407 -18.96 28.76 -5.10
N THR A 408 -18.60 28.69 -6.37
CA THR A 408 -18.38 29.89 -7.22
C THR A 408 -19.65 30.66 -7.57
N LEU A 409 -20.83 30.01 -7.49
CA LEU A 409 -22.12 30.70 -7.59
C LEU A 409 -22.44 31.50 -6.32
N LEU A 410 -21.95 31.05 -5.17
CA LEU A 410 -22.22 31.69 -3.87
C LEU A 410 -21.22 32.80 -3.53
N THR A 411 -19.98 32.70 -4.02
CA THR A 411 -18.93 33.68 -3.68
C THR A 411 -17.84 33.73 -4.74
N THR A 412 -17.28 34.91 -4.89
CA THR A 412 -16.04 35.18 -5.67
C THR A 412 -14.90 35.66 -4.78
N ASP A 413 -15.09 35.65 -3.45
CA ASP A 413 -14.07 36.06 -2.51
C ASP A 413 -12.89 35.07 -2.51
N THR A 414 -11.70 35.60 -2.77
CA THR A 414 -10.47 34.79 -2.90
C THR A 414 -10.13 34.03 -1.62
N LEU A 415 -10.38 34.59 -0.43
CA LEU A 415 -10.08 33.91 0.83
C LEU A 415 -11.04 32.76 1.07
N VAL A 416 -12.31 32.92 0.72
CA VAL A 416 -13.31 31.84 0.79
C VAL A 416 -12.96 30.72 -0.20
N LEU A 417 -12.50 31.07 -1.40
CA LEU A 417 -12.05 30.08 -2.39
C LEU A 417 -10.81 29.31 -1.90
N ILE A 418 -9.86 29.97 -1.23
CA ILE A 418 -8.72 29.29 -0.60
C ILE A 418 -9.19 28.38 0.54
N GLY A 419 -10.18 28.80 1.32
CA GLY A 419 -10.84 27.95 2.33
C GLY A 419 -11.49 26.71 1.71
N ALA A 420 -12.15 26.86 0.56
CA ALA A 420 -12.68 25.74 -0.22
C ALA A 420 -11.56 24.79 -0.70
N VAL A 421 -10.44 25.33 -1.18
CA VAL A 421 -9.25 24.51 -1.54
C VAL A 421 -8.75 23.71 -0.35
N ALA A 422 -8.69 24.31 0.85
CA ALA A 422 -8.33 23.59 2.06
C ALA A 422 -9.29 22.44 2.37
N ALA A 423 -10.60 22.68 2.27
CA ALA A 423 -11.62 21.66 2.49
C ALA A 423 -11.55 20.51 1.46
N PHE A 424 -11.42 20.86 0.18
CA PHE A 424 -11.24 19.86 -0.89
C PHE A 424 -9.89 19.12 -0.79
N GLY A 425 -8.86 19.76 -0.29
CA GLY A 425 -7.56 19.15 0.03
C GLY A 425 -7.66 18.10 1.14
N ALA A 426 -8.41 18.41 2.18
CA ALA A 426 -8.75 17.45 3.23
C ALA A 426 -9.57 16.27 2.67
N LEU A 427 -10.59 16.55 1.87
CA LEU A 427 -11.41 15.53 1.21
C LEU A 427 -10.57 14.62 0.32
N MET A 428 -9.67 15.19 -0.48
CA MET A 428 -8.77 14.42 -1.34
C MET A 428 -7.83 13.54 -0.52
N ALA A 429 -7.23 14.04 0.56
CA ALA A 429 -6.33 13.28 1.42
C ALA A 429 -7.03 12.08 2.09
N VAL A 430 -8.29 12.23 2.46
CA VAL A 430 -9.15 11.14 2.93
C VAL A 430 -9.52 10.20 1.79
N GLY A 431 -9.93 10.74 0.65
CA GLY A 431 -10.37 9.99 -0.52
C GLY A 431 -9.30 9.08 -1.10
N VAL A 432 -8.04 9.50 -1.13
CA VAL A 432 -6.90 8.68 -1.60
C VAL A 432 -6.78 7.37 -0.82
N ARG A 433 -7.20 7.34 0.45
CA ARG A 433 -7.12 6.16 1.32
C ARG A 433 -8.36 5.29 1.28
N HIS A 434 -9.53 5.87 1.02
CA HIS A 434 -10.82 5.19 1.15
C HIS A 434 -11.53 4.96 -0.18
N HIS A 435 -11.59 5.98 -1.04
CA HIS A 435 -12.40 5.90 -2.25
C HIS A 435 -11.90 6.81 -3.36
N TYR A 436 -11.49 6.23 -4.51
CA TYR A 436 -10.88 6.97 -5.63
C TYR A 436 -11.78 8.09 -6.19
N ALA A 437 -13.10 7.92 -6.20
CA ALA A 437 -14.01 8.97 -6.67
C ALA A 437 -13.95 10.22 -5.77
N LEU A 438 -13.90 10.06 -4.43
CA LEU A 438 -13.75 11.19 -3.50
C LEU A 438 -12.43 11.93 -3.70
N ALA A 439 -11.35 11.19 -3.92
CA ALA A 439 -10.06 11.80 -4.25
C ALA A 439 -10.14 12.62 -5.54
N THR A 440 -10.85 12.10 -6.55
CA THR A 440 -11.03 12.78 -7.83
C THR A 440 -11.94 14.00 -7.71
N THR A 441 -13.00 13.94 -6.88
CA THR A 441 -13.87 15.08 -6.57
C THR A 441 -13.06 16.24 -6.00
N GLY A 442 -12.28 15.98 -4.94
CA GLY A 442 -11.41 16.98 -4.33
C GLY A 442 -10.38 17.53 -5.31
N LEU A 443 -9.70 16.65 -6.06
CA LEU A 443 -8.71 17.04 -7.06
C LEU A 443 -9.33 17.95 -8.13
N THR A 444 -10.51 17.61 -8.66
CA THR A 444 -11.17 18.40 -9.70
C THR A 444 -11.58 19.78 -9.19
N ALA A 445 -12.19 19.84 -8.02
CA ALA A 445 -12.59 21.11 -7.41
C ALA A 445 -11.39 22.03 -7.15
N ILE A 446 -10.28 21.48 -6.62
CA ILE A 446 -9.05 22.26 -6.40
C ILE A 446 -8.51 22.83 -7.70
N VAL A 447 -8.41 22.02 -8.76
CA VAL A 447 -7.90 22.47 -10.06
C VAL A 447 -8.72 23.64 -10.60
N PHE A 448 -10.05 23.62 -10.43
CA PHE A 448 -10.89 24.74 -10.87
C PHE A 448 -10.64 26.03 -10.07
N VAL A 449 -10.47 25.96 -8.75
CA VAL A 449 -10.10 27.15 -7.98
C VAL A 449 -8.72 27.67 -8.38
N LEU A 450 -7.75 26.77 -8.62
CA LEU A 450 -6.42 27.20 -9.10
C LEU A 450 -6.49 27.92 -10.44
N LEU A 451 -7.38 27.50 -11.34
CA LEU A 451 -7.60 28.17 -12.64
C LEU A 451 -8.38 29.47 -12.48
N ASP A 452 -9.36 29.49 -11.58
CA ASP A 452 -10.14 30.66 -11.23
C ASP A 452 -9.24 31.82 -10.75
N MET A 453 -8.29 31.50 -9.88
CA MET A 453 -7.28 32.47 -9.41
C MET A 453 -6.39 33.03 -10.54
N LEU A 454 -6.37 32.37 -11.70
CA LEU A 454 -5.66 32.81 -12.91
C LEU A 454 -6.59 33.54 -13.92
N GLY A 455 -7.85 33.76 -13.56
CA GLY A 455 -8.81 34.57 -14.34
C GLY A 455 -9.64 33.80 -15.37
N ASP A 456 -9.79 32.50 -15.30
CA ASP A 456 -10.39 31.67 -16.35
C ASP A 456 -11.52 30.74 -15.81
N HIS A 457 -12.79 31.23 -15.82
CA HIS A 457 -13.80 30.58 -14.96
C HIS A 457 -14.88 29.71 -15.62
N ARG A 458 -15.61 30.15 -16.59
CA ARG A 458 -16.95 29.59 -16.84
C ARG A 458 -17.07 28.59 -17.99
N ALA A 459 -16.28 28.73 -19.03
CA ALA A 459 -16.36 27.86 -20.21
C ALA A 459 -15.73 26.46 -19.99
N LEU A 460 -15.09 26.22 -18.84
CA LEU A 460 -14.23 25.07 -18.62
C LEU A 460 -14.94 23.86 -17.99
N TYR A 461 -16.11 24.02 -17.37
CA TYR A 461 -16.81 22.92 -16.68
C TYR A 461 -17.25 21.82 -17.64
N SER A 462 -17.91 22.18 -18.73
CA SER A 462 -18.34 21.24 -19.76
C SER A 462 -17.14 20.62 -20.49
N ALA A 463 -16.13 21.42 -20.83
CA ALA A 463 -14.90 20.94 -21.45
C ALA A 463 -14.21 19.89 -20.57
N ARG A 464 -14.11 20.12 -19.25
CA ARG A 464 -13.50 19.16 -18.32
C ARG A 464 -14.24 17.83 -18.24
N ILE A 465 -15.58 17.86 -18.22
CA ILE A 465 -16.41 16.66 -18.22
C ILE A 465 -16.21 15.90 -19.53
N LEU A 466 -16.26 16.61 -20.68
CA LEU A 466 -16.08 16.02 -22.00
C LEU A 466 -14.68 15.39 -22.15
N ASP A 467 -13.62 16.12 -21.80
CA ASP A 467 -12.24 15.62 -21.84
C ASP A 467 -12.06 14.39 -20.98
N THR A 468 -12.68 14.37 -19.79
CA THR A 468 -12.61 13.20 -18.90
C THR A 468 -13.34 12.00 -19.49
N ALA A 469 -14.52 12.21 -20.09
CA ALA A 469 -15.28 11.15 -20.73
C ALA A 469 -14.57 10.60 -21.97
N LEU A 470 -14.01 11.49 -22.81
CA LEU A 470 -13.26 11.11 -24.00
C LEU A 470 -11.97 10.38 -23.66
N ALA A 471 -11.21 10.86 -22.67
CA ALA A 471 -10.02 10.16 -22.17
C ALA A 471 -10.35 8.76 -21.62
N ALA A 472 -11.45 8.64 -20.88
CA ALA A 472 -11.95 7.35 -20.41
C ALA A 472 -12.31 6.43 -21.57
N ALA A 473 -12.98 6.93 -22.60
CA ALA A 473 -13.33 6.19 -23.81
C ALA A 473 -12.08 5.70 -24.56
N ILE A 474 -11.09 6.57 -24.80
CA ILE A 474 -9.81 6.22 -25.45
C ILE A 474 -9.14 5.06 -24.69
N VAL A 475 -9.02 5.19 -23.37
CA VAL A 475 -8.38 4.16 -22.54
C VAL A 475 -9.17 2.86 -22.55
N LEU A 476 -10.50 2.91 -22.46
CA LEU A 476 -11.35 1.71 -22.46
C LEU A 476 -11.30 0.99 -23.82
N VAL A 477 -11.36 1.73 -24.92
CA VAL A 477 -11.23 1.16 -26.26
C VAL A 477 -9.86 0.49 -26.43
N ALA A 478 -8.77 1.17 -26.07
CA ALA A 478 -7.44 0.60 -26.13
C ALA A 478 -7.29 -0.63 -25.24
N HIS A 479 -7.84 -0.59 -24.02
CA HIS A 479 -7.79 -1.70 -23.09
C HIS A 479 -8.53 -2.94 -23.62
N PHE A 480 -9.77 -2.77 -24.06
CA PHE A 480 -10.58 -3.90 -24.53
C PHE A 480 -10.20 -4.40 -25.93
N ALA A 481 -9.75 -3.52 -26.83
CA ALA A 481 -9.36 -3.92 -28.18
C ALA A 481 -7.97 -4.56 -28.22
N LEU A 482 -7.00 -3.97 -27.50
CA LEU A 482 -5.59 -4.35 -27.62
C LEU A 482 -5.09 -5.24 -26.47
N TRP A 483 -5.79 -5.29 -25.33
CA TRP A 483 -5.39 -6.13 -24.19
C TRP A 483 -6.58 -6.80 -23.45
N PRO A 484 -7.43 -7.52 -24.14
CA PRO A 484 -8.73 -7.97 -23.60
C PRO A 484 -8.66 -8.97 -22.44
N ASP A 485 -7.64 -9.81 -22.36
CA ASP A 485 -7.57 -10.91 -21.37
C ASP A 485 -6.49 -10.69 -20.30
N SER A 486 -6.08 -9.43 -20.09
CA SER A 486 -4.96 -9.13 -19.20
C SER A 486 -5.20 -9.46 -17.73
N ALA A 487 -6.43 -9.32 -17.24
CA ALA A 487 -6.76 -9.59 -15.83
C ALA A 487 -6.93 -11.09 -15.56
N ALA A 488 -7.63 -11.81 -16.43
CA ALA A 488 -7.85 -13.26 -16.30
C ALA A 488 -6.53 -14.04 -16.41
N GLY A 489 -5.69 -13.70 -17.40
CA GLY A 489 -4.37 -14.31 -17.56
C GLY A 489 -3.44 -14.06 -16.37
N ARG A 490 -3.48 -12.84 -15.82
CA ARG A 490 -2.74 -12.52 -14.60
C ARG A 490 -3.25 -13.30 -13.39
N ALA A 491 -4.57 -13.36 -13.20
CA ALA A 491 -5.16 -14.10 -12.10
C ALA A 491 -4.79 -15.59 -12.15
N ALA A 492 -4.89 -16.22 -13.32
CA ALA A 492 -4.54 -17.62 -13.51
C ALA A 492 -3.10 -17.90 -13.10
N ALA A 493 -2.21 -17.13 -13.64
CA ALA A 493 -0.82 -17.38 -13.40
C ALA A 493 -0.37 -16.93 -11.98
N GLN A 494 -0.95 -15.89 -11.32
CA GLN A 494 -0.71 -15.61 -9.90
C GLN A 494 -1.25 -16.74 -9.00
N THR A 495 -2.35 -17.36 -9.38
CA THR A 495 -2.87 -18.55 -8.71
C THR A 495 -1.89 -19.71 -8.82
N GLU A 496 -1.35 -19.99 -10.00
CA GLU A 496 -0.34 -21.03 -10.18
C GLU A 496 0.92 -20.79 -9.33
N ALA A 497 1.44 -19.56 -9.35
CA ALA A 497 2.59 -19.19 -8.52
C ALA A 497 2.32 -19.31 -7.01
N ALA A 498 1.08 -19.02 -6.59
CA ALA A 498 0.67 -19.15 -5.19
C ALA A 498 0.57 -20.63 -4.77
N LEU A 499 -0.01 -21.48 -5.61
CA LEU A 499 -0.07 -22.93 -5.40
C LEU A 499 1.33 -23.54 -5.31
N ALA A 500 2.23 -23.17 -6.23
CA ALA A 500 3.62 -23.61 -6.20
C ALA A 500 4.35 -23.18 -4.92
N ALA A 501 4.09 -21.98 -4.43
CA ALA A 501 4.68 -21.49 -3.17
C ALA A 501 4.11 -22.23 -1.93
N ALA A 502 2.81 -22.54 -1.93
CA ALA A 502 2.18 -23.32 -0.87
C ALA A 502 2.72 -24.77 -0.82
N HIS A 503 2.85 -25.43 -1.97
CA HIS A 503 3.44 -26.75 -2.06
C HIS A 503 4.91 -26.74 -1.59
N ARG A 504 5.71 -25.76 -2.03
CA ARG A 504 7.10 -25.61 -1.57
C ARG A 504 7.19 -25.44 -0.06
N TYR A 505 6.27 -24.66 0.55
CA TYR A 505 6.21 -24.55 2.00
C TYR A 505 5.88 -25.88 2.67
N ARG A 506 4.91 -26.66 2.14
CA ARG A 506 4.58 -27.99 2.63
C ARG A 506 5.79 -28.93 2.59
N ASP A 507 6.50 -28.96 1.47
CA ASP A 507 7.54 -29.97 1.19
C ASP A 507 8.85 -29.66 1.96
N LEU A 508 9.17 -28.39 2.17
CA LEU A 508 10.44 -27.99 2.79
C LEU A 508 10.33 -27.56 4.26
N ALA A 509 9.12 -27.39 4.81
CA ALA A 509 8.97 -26.81 6.15
C ALA A 509 9.50 -27.71 7.28
N ALA A 510 9.47 -29.03 7.12
CA ALA A 510 9.92 -30.00 8.13
C ALA A 510 11.44 -29.89 8.36
N ASP A 511 12.22 -29.85 7.28
CA ASP A 511 13.68 -29.89 7.32
C ASP A 511 14.32 -28.48 7.37
N ALA A 512 13.49 -27.43 7.26
CA ALA A 512 13.96 -26.06 7.25
C ALA A 512 14.33 -25.55 8.65
N THR A 513 15.38 -24.73 8.72
CA THR A 513 15.67 -23.94 9.92
C THR A 513 14.50 -23.01 10.27
N PRO A 514 14.33 -22.56 11.53
CA PRO A 514 13.25 -21.64 11.89
C PRO A 514 13.15 -20.41 10.98
N ALA A 515 14.29 -19.79 10.65
CA ALA A 515 14.33 -18.61 9.76
C ALA A 515 13.89 -18.93 8.32
N GLN A 516 14.33 -20.09 7.78
CA GLN A 516 13.92 -20.54 6.45
C GLN A 516 12.44 -20.90 6.42
N ARG A 517 11.92 -21.55 7.46
CA ARG A 517 10.50 -21.89 7.59
C ARG A 517 9.63 -20.65 7.61
N HIS A 518 10.01 -19.63 8.39
CA HIS A 518 9.30 -18.34 8.38
C HIS A 518 9.33 -17.65 7.01
N ALA A 519 10.45 -17.72 6.30
CA ALA A 519 10.55 -17.17 4.94
C ALA A 519 9.66 -17.91 3.93
N LEU A 520 9.63 -19.25 3.98
CA LEU A 520 8.75 -20.07 3.15
C LEU A 520 7.27 -19.80 3.44
N ARG A 521 6.89 -19.80 4.72
CA ARG A 521 5.53 -19.47 5.17
C ARG A 521 5.11 -18.10 4.68
N ARG A 522 5.91 -17.07 4.92
CA ARG A 522 5.64 -15.71 4.46
C ARG A 522 5.44 -15.66 2.96
N THR A 523 6.31 -16.31 2.18
CA THR A 523 6.22 -16.34 0.71
C THR A 523 4.91 -16.98 0.27
N ALA A 524 4.52 -18.11 0.86
CA ALA A 524 3.28 -18.81 0.52
C ALA A 524 2.05 -17.93 0.78
N TYR A 525 1.90 -17.38 1.99
CA TYR A 525 0.74 -16.55 2.32
C TYR A 525 0.70 -15.25 1.55
N HIS A 526 1.84 -14.61 1.30
CA HIS A 526 1.91 -13.42 0.46
C HIS A 526 1.42 -13.70 -0.97
N ARG A 527 1.87 -14.79 -1.58
CA ARG A 527 1.44 -15.21 -2.93
C ARG A 527 -0.04 -15.57 -2.97
N LEU A 528 -0.56 -16.23 -1.96
CA LEU A 528 -1.99 -16.55 -1.84
C LEU A 528 -2.84 -15.27 -1.72
N ALA A 529 -2.39 -14.30 -0.94
CA ALA A 529 -3.07 -13.01 -0.84
C ALA A 529 -3.02 -12.20 -2.16
N GLU A 530 -1.92 -12.27 -2.90
CA GLU A 530 -1.81 -11.66 -4.23
C GLU A 530 -2.75 -12.34 -5.24
N ALA A 531 -2.79 -13.66 -5.26
CA ALA A 531 -3.67 -14.43 -6.14
C ALA A 531 -5.16 -14.10 -5.87
N ARG A 532 -5.58 -14.03 -4.60
CA ARG A 532 -6.95 -13.60 -4.24
C ARG A 532 -7.27 -12.22 -4.76
N ARG A 533 -6.37 -11.28 -4.59
CA ARG A 533 -6.57 -9.91 -5.10
C ARG A 533 -6.69 -9.90 -6.62
N ALA A 534 -5.87 -10.69 -7.32
CA ALA A 534 -5.92 -10.78 -8.77
C ALA A 534 -7.23 -11.41 -9.29
N VAL A 535 -7.70 -12.47 -8.63
CA VAL A 535 -8.99 -13.10 -8.94
C VAL A 535 -10.14 -12.13 -8.70
N ALA A 536 -10.15 -11.44 -7.55
CA ALA A 536 -11.17 -10.43 -7.24
C ALA A 536 -11.16 -9.27 -8.26
N HIS A 537 -9.99 -8.87 -8.75
CA HIS A 537 -9.87 -7.86 -9.80
C HIS A 537 -10.40 -8.38 -11.15
N ALA A 538 -10.07 -9.62 -11.51
CA ALA A 538 -10.56 -10.24 -12.75
C ALA A 538 -12.09 -10.45 -12.74
N ASP A 539 -12.66 -10.81 -11.58
CA ASP A 539 -14.11 -10.91 -11.39
C ASP A 539 -14.83 -9.55 -11.49
N GLY A 540 -14.15 -8.47 -11.17
CA GLY A 540 -14.66 -7.09 -11.27
C GLY A 540 -14.59 -6.49 -12.67
N GLU A 541 -13.90 -7.12 -13.64
CA GLU A 541 -13.87 -6.65 -15.02
C GLU A 541 -15.10 -7.12 -15.79
N PRO A 542 -15.81 -6.23 -16.52
CA PRO A 542 -16.91 -6.65 -17.38
C PRO A 542 -16.35 -7.55 -18.50
N GLY A 543 -16.78 -8.80 -18.51
CA GLY A 543 -16.40 -9.75 -19.56
C GLY A 543 -16.93 -9.32 -20.94
N ARG A 544 -16.23 -9.71 -22.00
CA ARG A 544 -16.65 -9.48 -23.40
C ARG A 544 -18.11 -9.94 -23.61
N PRO A 545 -18.96 -9.16 -24.34
CA PRO A 545 -20.35 -9.53 -24.66
C PRO A 545 -20.43 -10.73 -25.58
N GLY A 546 -19.69 -11.64 -25.71
CA GLY A 546 -19.76 -12.91 -26.46
C GLY A 546 -19.34 -14.13 -25.64
N ARG A 547 -18.68 -13.92 -24.50
CA ARG A 547 -18.19 -14.98 -23.60
C ARG A 547 -19.08 -15.16 -22.36
N ARG A 548 -20.32 -14.63 -22.37
CA ARG A 548 -21.30 -14.84 -21.29
C ARG A 548 -21.61 -16.31 -21.00
N GLY A 549 -21.26 -17.24 -21.90
CA GLY A 549 -21.42 -18.69 -21.69
C GLY A 549 -20.41 -19.32 -20.73
N GLY A 550 -19.28 -18.67 -20.44
CA GLY A 550 -18.26 -19.12 -19.48
C GLY A 550 -18.40 -18.58 -18.07
N ARG A 551 -19.39 -17.68 -17.84
CA ARG A 551 -19.66 -17.10 -16.52
C ARG A 551 -20.38 -18.14 -15.67
N LYS A 552 -19.63 -18.74 -14.75
CA LYS A 552 -20.16 -19.47 -13.58
C LYS A 552 -21.16 -20.59 -13.90
N ARG A 553 -20.78 -21.61 -14.63
CA ARG A 553 -21.00 -22.92 -14.05
C ARG A 553 -19.92 -23.09 -12.96
N ARG A 554 -20.08 -22.46 -11.81
CA ARG A 554 -19.55 -23.08 -10.60
C ARG A 554 -20.22 -24.45 -10.56
N LEU A 555 -19.49 -25.45 -11.01
CA LEU A 555 -19.80 -26.80 -10.59
C LEU A 555 -19.82 -26.70 -9.07
N PRO A 556 -20.90 -27.10 -8.40
CA PRO A 556 -21.04 -26.89 -6.96
C PRO A 556 -19.95 -27.57 -6.12
N ASP A 557 -19.08 -28.39 -6.70
CA ASP A 557 -18.12 -29.23 -5.99
C ASP A 557 -16.64 -28.95 -6.26
N ARG A 558 -16.26 -27.92 -7.03
CA ARG A 558 -14.84 -27.56 -7.11
C ARG A 558 -14.51 -26.57 -6.02
N GLU A 559 -13.86 -27.06 -4.98
CA GLU A 559 -13.24 -26.22 -3.95
C GLU A 559 -12.37 -25.11 -4.58
N ASP A 560 -12.45 -23.90 -4.02
CA ASP A 560 -11.58 -22.79 -4.40
C ASP A 560 -10.11 -23.19 -4.20
N PRO A 561 -9.28 -23.33 -5.26
CA PRO A 561 -7.92 -23.83 -5.15
C PRO A 561 -7.05 -22.96 -4.23
N ILE A 562 -7.36 -21.65 -4.13
CA ILE A 562 -6.66 -20.74 -3.22
C ILE A 562 -7.04 -21.04 -1.77
N ALA A 563 -8.34 -21.28 -1.51
CA ALA A 563 -8.79 -21.64 -0.17
C ALA A 563 -8.21 -23.00 0.28
N SER A 564 -8.13 -23.98 -0.62
CA SER A 564 -7.51 -25.28 -0.34
C SER A 564 -6.01 -25.15 -0.02
N ALA A 565 -5.29 -24.28 -0.76
CA ALA A 565 -3.89 -24.01 -0.50
C ALA A 565 -3.66 -23.23 0.80
N GLU A 566 -4.57 -22.32 1.19
CA GLU A 566 -4.54 -21.64 2.50
C GLU A 566 -4.70 -22.67 3.64
N ARG A 567 -5.68 -23.57 3.54
CA ARG A 567 -5.87 -24.65 4.50
C ARG A 567 -4.63 -25.57 4.60
N LEU A 568 -4.00 -25.88 3.45
CA LEU A 568 -2.74 -26.63 3.46
C LEU A 568 -1.65 -25.91 4.24
N CYS A 569 -1.46 -24.61 4.02
CA CYS A 569 -0.47 -23.81 4.76
C CYS A 569 -0.78 -23.75 6.26
N ASP A 570 -2.06 -23.66 6.63
CA ASP A 570 -2.50 -23.66 8.04
C ASP A 570 -2.21 -25.01 8.70
N ALA A 571 -2.50 -26.12 8.03
CA ALA A 571 -2.20 -27.47 8.50
C ALA A 571 -0.69 -27.71 8.69
N VAL A 572 0.14 -27.21 7.77
CA VAL A 572 1.60 -27.27 7.90
C VAL A 572 2.08 -26.45 9.10
N SER A 573 1.52 -25.26 9.32
CA SER A 573 1.85 -24.41 10.45
C SER A 573 1.49 -25.09 11.79
N ALA A 574 0.29 -25.69 11.87
CA ALA A 574 -0.16 -26.41 13.06
C ALA A 574 0.74 -27.63 13.39
N ARG A 575 1.07 -28.42 12.37
CA ARG A 575 1.99 -29.57 12.52
C ARG A 575 3.38 -29.13 13.02
N ASN A 576 3.91 -28.02 12.49
CA ASN A 576 5.22 -27.51 12.92
C ASN A 576 5.22 -26.99 14.35
N VAL A 577 4.12 -26.42 14.84
CA VAL A 577 3.96 -26.02 16.25
C VAL A 577 3.92 -27.25 17.15
N GLY A 578 3.16 -28.28 16.79
CA GLY A 578 3.11 -29.56 17.54
C GLY A 578 4.46 -30.30 17.59
N ALA A 579 5.16 -30.41 16.45
CA ALA A 579 6.44 -31.10 16.34
C ALA A 579 7.56 -30.43 17.16
N ARG A 580 7.62 -29.10 17.19
CA ARG A 580 8.59 -28.36 18.00
C ARG A 580 8.42 -28.69 19.49
N ARG A 581 7.20 -28.81 19.91
CA ARG A 581 6.91 -29.11 21.30
C ARG A 581 7.25 -30.56 21.69
N ALA A 582 6.96 -31.53 20.83
CA ALA A 582 7.38 -32.89 21.03
C ALA A 582 8.92 -33.01 21.17
N ALA A 583 9.65 -32.21 20.38
CA ALA A 583 11.12 -32.15 20.45
C ALA A 583 11.64 -31.46 21.72
N SER A 584 10.94 -30.44 22.25
CA SER A 584 11.33 -29.77 23.50
C SER A 584 10.91 -30.54 24.75
N ALA A 585 9.95 -31.44 24.64
CA ALA A 585 9.52 -32.31 25.74
C ALA A 585 10.40 -33.56 25.92
N LEU A 586 11.26 -33.89 24.96
CA LEU A 586 12.23 -34.98 25.12
C LEU A 586 13.29 -34.58 26.15
N PRO A 587 13.47 -35.35 27.26
CA PRO A 587 14.50 -35.09 28.26
C PRO A 587 15.87 -35.13 27.56
N VAL A 588 16.67 -34.08 27.74
CA VAL A 588 18.08 -34.10 27.38
C VAL A 588 18.75 -35.11 28.31
N HIS A 589 18.83 -36.36 27.89
CA HIS A 589 19.73 -37.32 28.53
C HIS A 589 21.14 -36.77 28.38
N ARG A 590 21.63 -36.09 29.43
CA ARG A 590 23.06 -35.88 29.61
C ARG A 590 23.72 -37.25 29.63
N CYS A 591 24.37 -37.59 28.55
CA CYS A 591 25.40 -38.61 28.57
C CYS A 591 26.53 -38.09 29.46
N THR A 592 26.38 -38.24 30.76
CA THR A 592 27.50 -38.30 31.69
C THR A 592 28.12 -39.69 31.55
N GLY A 593 28.87 -39.87 30.47
CA GLY A 593 29.77 -41.01 30.33
C GLY A 593 30.91 -40.86 31.32
N ALA A 594 30.79 -41.54 32.45
CA ALA A 594 31.90 -41.82 33.31
C ALA A 594 32.92 -42.64 32.53
N CYS A 595 34.00 -42.01 32.08
CA CYS A 595 35.28 -42.70 31.93
C CYS A 595 35.95 -42.69 33.29
N ALA A 596 35.71 -43.74 34.07
CA ALA A 596 36.56 -44.08 35.14
C ALA A 596 37.19 -45.45 34.80
N MET A 597 38.49 -45.38 34.62
CA MET A 597 39.44 -46.30 35.14
C MET A 597 39.83 -47.58 34.53
N GLY A 598 41.03 -47.73 34.44
CA GLY A 598 41.61 -48.98 34.98
C GLY A 598 42.97 -49.28 34.39
N GLY A 599 43.98 -49.18 35.20
CA GLY A 599 45.24 -49.90 35.06
C GLY A 599 46.44 -49.04 34.80
#